data_1a62db645295c03206d36fc89c44785f
#
_entry.id   1a62db645295c03206d36fc89c44785f
#
_cell.length_a   1.000
_cell.length_b   1.000
_cell.length_c   1.000
_cell.angle_alpha   90.00
_cell.angle_beta   90.00
_cell.angle_gamma   90.00
#
_symmetry.space_group_name_H-M   'P 1'
#
loop_
_entity.id
_entity.type
_entity.pdbx_description
1 polymer ?
#
loop_
_entity_poly.entity_id
_entity_poly.type
_entity_poly.pdbx_seq_one_letter_code
_entity_poly.pdbx_strand_id
1 'polypeptide(L)'
;MAKTRIMIVDDHEVVRLGMRAAFEAEPDLAVVGEAGNGAEALAKMPVLDPELILMDVRMEKMDGIEACREIKSRYPDVIILMITSYTDEDAVISSILAGASGYLLKHLSRAELLRSIRRASSGQSLIDAEATKRAMEHLTQMPGSELTEREREVLALVARGFTNKQIADKLYVSEKTARNHVSHILEKLGFSRRSEAAAFAVEYKLVPPREQEKEEN
;
A
#
# COMPACT_ATOMS: atom_id res chain seq x y z
N MET A 1 -7.27 23.01 -22.96
CA MET A 1 -6.45 21.91 -22.41
C MET A 1 -7.37 21.01 -21.60
N ALA A 2 -7.14 19.70 -21.58
CA ALA A 2 -7.86 18.81 -20.69
C ALA A 2 -7.53 19.17 -19.23
N LYS A 3 -8.52 19.09 -18.34
CA LYS A 3 -8.32 19.36 -16.91
C LYS A 3 -7.85 18.09 -16.24
N THR A 4 -6.87 18.20 -15.32
CA THR A 4 -6.48 17.06 -14.46
C THR A 4 -7.64 16.67 -13.55
N ARG A 5 -8.07 15.41 -13.61
CA ARG A 5 -9.20 14.83 -12.87
C ARG A 5 -8.74 14.39 -11.49
N ILE A 6 -9.18 15.09 -10.46
CA ILE A 6 -8.72 14.88 -9.07
C ILE A 6 -9.82 14.25 -8.23
N MET A 7 -9.49 13.20 -7.49
CA MET A 7 -10.29 12.70 -6.37
C MET A 7 -9.64 13.11 -5.04
N ILE A 8 -10.45 13.61 -4.10
CA ILE A 8 -10.01 14.02 -2.76
C ILE A 8 -10.46 12.94 -1.76
N VAL A 9 -9.53 12.42 -0.97
CA VAL A 9 -9.80 11.36 0.02
C VAL A 9 -9.26 11.79 1.39
N ASP A 10 -10.16 12.09 2.32
CA ASP A 10 -9.86 12.55 3.68
C ASP A 10 -11.09 12.27 4.55
N ASP A 11 -10.95 11.82 5.78
CA ASP A 11 -12.08 11.54 6.65
C ASP A 11 -12.73 12.82 7.25
N HIS A 12 -12.02 13.97 7.18
CA HIS A 12 -12.50 15.26 7.63
C HIS A 12 -13.23 16.02 6.51
N GLU A 13 -14.55 16.15 6.62
CA GLU A 13 -15.37 16.86 5.63
C GLU A 13 -14.93 18.29 5.37
N VAL A 14 -14.56 19.04 6.42
CA VAL A 14 -14.09 20.43 6.32
C VAL A 14 -12.83 20.54 5.48
N VAL A 15 -11.93 19.56 5.59
CA VAL A 15 -10.69 19.49 4.81
C VAL A 15 -11.03 19.26 3.33
N ARG A 16 -11.93 18.32 3.03
CA ARG A 16 -12.37 18.06 1.65
C ARG A 16 -13.03 19.28 1.01
N LEU A 17 -13.91 19.97 1.75
CA LEU A 17 -14.54 21.21 1.29
C LEU A 17 -13.51 22.30 0.98
N GLY A 18 -12.52 22.48 1.85
CA GLY A 18 -11.44 23.46 1.64
C GLY A 18 -10.60 23.16 0.40
N MET A 19 -10.22 21.87 0.21
CA MET A 19 -9.46 21.42 -0.96
C MET A 19 -10.28 21.56 -2.25
N ARG A 20 -11.56 21.17 -2.24
CA ARG A 20 -12.48 21.35 -3.37
C ARG A 20 -12.52 22.81 -3.79
N ALA A 21 -12.80 23.72 -2.87
CA ALA A 21 -12.86 25.16 -3.17
C ALA A 21 -11.54 25.70 -3.74
N ALA A 22 -10.41 25.20 -3.25
CA ALA A 22 -9.09 25.57 -3.75
C ALA A 22 -8.86 25.09 -5.18
N PHE A 23 -9.30 23.88 -5.55
CA PHE A 23 -9.06 23.28 -6.86
C PHE A 23 -10.08 23.76 -7.91
N GLU A 24 -11.36 23.96 -7.56
CA GLU A 24 -12.38 24.45 -8.46
C GLU A 24 -12.10 25.88 -8.95
N ALA A 25 -11.31 26.66 -8.20
CA ALA A 25 -10.85 27.98 -8.62
C ALA A 25 -9.75 27.94 -9.72
N GLU A 26 -9.18 26.74 -10.01
CA GLU A 26 -8.11 26.59 -10.98
C GLU A 26 -8.66 26.07 -12.33
N PRO A 27 -8.33 26.72 -13.45
CA PRO A 27 -8.91 26.37 -14.76
C PRO A 27 -8.40 25.02 -15.30
N ASP A 28 -7.27 24.53 -14.82
CA ASP A 28 -6.59 23.32 -15.24
C ASP A 28 -6.89 22.09 -14.37
N LEU A 29 -7.69 22.24 -13.29
CA LEU A 29 -8.06 21.18 -12.38
C LEU A 29 -9.57 20.90 -12.39
N ALA A 30 -9.97 19.67 -12.11
CA ALA A 30 -11.36 19.26 -11.95
C ALA A 30 -11.50 18.24 -10.82
N VAL A 31 -12.22 18.59 -9.76
CA VAL A 31 -12.56 17.60 -8.71
C VAL A 31 -13.68 16.71 -9.23
N VAL A 32 -13.35 15.46 -9.53
CA VAL A 32 -14.29 14.47 -10.07
C VAL A 32 -15.04 13.71 -8.99
N GLY A 33 -14.56 13.73 -7.75
CA GLY A 33 -15.24 13.15 -6.61
C GLY A 33 -14.46 13.26 -5.31
N GLU A 34 -15.10 12.78 -4.25
CA GLU A 34 -14.57 12.73 -2.90
C GLU A 34 -14.84 11.37 -2.25
N ALA A 35 -14.02 11.02 -1.27
CA ALA A 35 -14.23 9.85 -0.41
C ALA A 35 -13.81 10.17 1.03
N GLY A 36 -14.49 9.56 2.00
CA GLY A 36 -14.20 9.73 3.44
C GLY A 36 -13.27 8.66 3.99
N ASN A 37 -12.86 7.67 3.20
CA ASN A 37 -11.92 6.61 3.59
C ASN A 37 -11.43 5.84 2.36
N GLY A 38 -10.42 4.98 2.56
CA GLY A 38 -9.81 4.21 1.47
C GLY A 38 -10.76 3.24 0.77
N ALA A 39 -11.67 2.59 1.50
CA ALA A 39 -12.62 1.65 0.92
C ALA A 39 -13.63 2.37 -0.01
N GLU A 40 -14.09 3.55 0.38
CA GLU A 40 -14.95 4.39 -0.44
C GLU A 40 -14.21 4.89 -1.69
N ALA A 41 -12.94 5.28 -1.55
CA ALA A 41 -12.10 5.67 -2.67
C ALA A 41 -11.98 4.55 -3.71
N LEU A 42 -11.64 3.32 -3.27
CA LEU A 42 -11.57 2.13 -4.13
C LEU A 42 -12.88 1.85 -4.86
N ALA A 43 -14.01 1.91 -4.17
CA ALA A 43 -15.32 1.67 -4.77
C ALA A 43 -15.67 2.70 -5.85
N LYS A 44 -15.18 3.93 -5.74
CA LYS A 44 -15.44 5.02 -6.68
C LYS A 44 -14.50 5.05 -7.90
N MET A 45 -13.35 4.36 -7.83
CA MET A 45 -12.36 4.36 -8.91
C MET A 45 -12.94 4.05 -10.30
N PRO A 46 -13.75 2.97 -10.51
CA PRO A 46 -14.23 2.61 -11.83
C PRO A 46 -15.17 3.65 -12.47
N VAL A 47 -15.86 4.44 -11.63
CA VAL A 47 -16.85 5.44 -12.10
C VAL A 47 -16.22 6.81 -12.28
N LEU A 48 -15.36 7.19 -11.32
CA LEU A 48 -14.75 8.52 -11.32
C LEU A 48 -13.54 8.62 -12.24
N ASP A 49 -12.83 7.52 -12.46
CA ASP A 49 -11.62 7.45 -13.30
C ASP A 49 -10.68 8.66 -13.07
N PRO A 50 -10.18 8.89 -11.84
CA PRO A 50 -9.33 10.01 -11.53
C PRO A 50 -7.91 9.80 -12.09
N GLU A 51 -7.28 10.86 -12.59
CA GLU A 51 -5.88 10.86 -12.99
C GLU A 51 -4.96 11.05 -11.77
N LEU A 52 -5.45 11.80 -10.77
CA LEU A 52 -4.72 12.08 -9.53
C LEU A 52 -5.63 11.92 -8.31
N ILE A 53 -5.10 11.30 -7.27
CA ILE A 53 -5.76 11.18 -5.96
C ILE A 53 -4.92 11.94 -4.94
N LEU A 54 -5.56 12.88 -4.22
CA LEU A 54 -4.99 13.46 -3.02
C LEU A 54 -5.58 12.72 -1.83
N MET A 55 -4.75 11.97 -1.10
CA MET A 55 -5.19 10.99 -0.11
C MET A 55 -4.59 11.24 1.27
N ASP A 56 -5.42 11.39 2.27
CA ASP A 56 -4.94 11.41 3.66
C ASP A 56 -4.31 10.07 4.03
N VAL A 57 -3.25 10.12 4.80
CA VAL A 57 -2.55 8.92 5.31
C VAL A 57 -3.40 8.24 6.38
N ARG A 58 -3.95 8.98 7.32
CA ARG A 58 -4.67 8.44 8.48
C ARG A 58 -6.17 8.65 8.33
N MET A 59 -6.89 7.58 8.08
CA MET A 59 -8.35 7.57 7.99
C MET A 59 -8.93 6.38 8.75
N GLU A 60 -10.18 6.48 9.17
CA GLU A 60 -10.90 5.34 9.74
C GLU A 60 -11.18 4.25 8.70
N LYS A 61 -11.41 3.01 9.16
CA LYS A 61 -11.73 1.79 8.39
C LYS A 61 -10.55 1.30 7.55
N MET A 62 -10.28 1.90 6.41
CA MET A 62 -9.14 1.63 5.53
C MET A 62 -8.30 2.90 5.46
N ASP A 63 -7.06 2.83 5.93
CA ASP A 63 -6.13 3.95 5.89
C ASP A 63 -5.63 4.24 4.46
N GLY A 64 -4.97 5.40 4.29
CA GLY A 64 -4.52 5.84 2.97
C GLY A 64 -3.38 4.98 2.41
N ILE A 65 -2.53 4.39 3.25
CA ILE A 65 -1.42 3.55 2.81
C ILE A 65 -1.94 2.23 2.25
N GLU A 66 -2.89 1.60 2.95
CA GLU A 66 -3.57 0.39 2.49
C GLU A 66 -4.34 0.67 1.19
N ALA A 67 -5.11 1.76 1.14
CA ALA A 67 -5.84 2.19 -0.05
C ALA A 67 -4.91 2.48 -1.23
N CYS A 68 -3.77 3.15 -1.00
CA CYS A 68 -2.77 3.42 -2.03
C CYS A 68 -2.26 2.11 -2.65
N ARG A 69 -1.89 1.13 -1.84
CA ARG A 69 -1.41 -0.18 -2.30
C ARG A 69 -2.46 -0.90 -3.15
N GLU A 70 -3.70 -0.96 -2.69
CA GLU A 70 -4.80 -1.60 -3.41
C GLU A 70 -5.14 -0.87 -4.73
N ILE A 71 -5.15 0.46 -4.72
CA ILE A 71 -5.39 1.25 -5.93
C ILE A 71 -4.26 1.04 -6.92
N LYS A 72 -3.00 1.16 -6.50
CA LYS A 72 -1.83 0.99 -7.38
C LYS A 72 -1.72 -0.41 -7.97
N SER A 73 -2.16 -1.45 -7.27
CA SER A 73 -2.17 -2.82 -7.80
C SER A 73 -3.16 -2.99 -8.97
N ARG A 74 -4.27 -2.22 -8.99
CA ARG A 74 -5.34 -2.32 -10.01
C ARG A 74 -5.26 -1.20 -11.06
N TYR A 75 -4.75 -0.04 -10.66
CA TYR A 75 -4.65 1.18 -11.46
C TYR A 75 -3.24 1.77 -11.35
N PRO A 76 -2.22 1.14 -11.95
CA PRO A 76 -0.80 1.50 -11.76
C PRO A 76 -0.48 2.93 -12.22
N ASP A 77 -1.20 3.46 -13.21
CA ASP A 77 -0.94 4.76 -13.81
C ASP A 77 -1.52 5.93 -13.01
N VAL A 78 -2.44 5.69 -12.07
CA VAL A 78 -3.05 6.74 -11.25
C VAL A 78 -2.00 7.37 -10.34
N ILE A 79 -1.90 8.68 -10.35
CA ILE A 79 -1.00 9.45 -9.49
C ILE A 79 -1.63 9.54 -8.10
N ILE A 80 -0.91 9.11 -7.07
CA ILE A 80 -1.36 9.21 -5.68
C ILE A 80 -0.39 10.10 -4.90
N LEU A 81 -0.90 11.25 -4.42
CA LEU A 81 -0.22 12.13 -3.51
C LEU A 81 -0.77 11.92 -2.11
N MET A 82 0.06 11.38 -1.23
CA MET A 82 -0.29 11.24 0.17
C MET A 82 -0.20 12.59 0.87
N ILE A 83 -1.16 12.90 1.74
CA ILE A 83 -1.15 14.13 2.53
C ILE A 83 -1.35 13.79 4.01
N THR A 84 -0.65 14.49 4.90
CA THR A 84 -0.72 14.22 6.34
C THR A 84 -0.44 15.47 7.17
N SER A 85 -0.89 15.45 8.42
CA SER A 85 -0.57 16.48 9.41
C SER A 85 0.77 16.26 10.12
N TYR A 86 1.38 15.08 10.00
CA TYR A 86 2.55 14.66 10.77
C TYR A 86 3.73 14.27 9.87
N THR A 87 4.93 14.64 10.31
CA THR A 87 6.20 14.17 9.74
C THR A 87 6.60 12.86 10.42
N ASP A 88 5.91 11.77 10.08
CA ASP A 88 6.23 10.43 10.55
C ASP A 88 7.05 9.74 9.47
N GLU A 89 8.32 9.43 9.78
CA GLU A 89 9.25 8.84 8.81
C GLU A 89 8.77 7.46 8.34
N ASP A 90 8.21 6.66 9.24
CA ASP A 90 7.66 5.35 8.91
C ASP A 90 6.45 5.46 7.97
N ALA A 91 5.62 6.48 8.15
CA ALA A 91 4.49 6.74 7.25
C ALA A 91 4.95 7.20 5.86
N VAL A 92 6.03 7.99 5.76
CA VAL A 92 6.64 8.37 4.47
C VAL A 92 7.15 7.13 3.75
N ILE A 93 7.96 6.30 4.44
CA ILE A 93 8.51 5.06 3.89
C ILE A 93 7.38 4.13 3.44
N SER A 94 6.40 3.89 4.29
CA SER A 94 5.25 3.01 3.99
C SER A 94 4.43 3.52 2.80
N SER A 95 4.28 4.84 2.65
CA SER A 95 3.61 5.46 1.50
C SER A 95 4.37 5.22 0.19
N ILE A 96 5.70 5.36 0.21
CA ILE A 96 6.57 5.07 -0.94
C ILE A 96 6.44 3.60 -1.34
N LEU A 97 6.52 2.69 -0.36
CA LEU A 97 6.39 1.25 -0.58
C LEU A 97 4.99 0.83 -1.07
N ALA A 98 3.96 1.60 -0.74
CA ALA A 98 2.61 1.43 -1.28
C ALA A 98 2.47 1.93 -2.72
N GLY A 99 3.49 2.61 -3.29
CA GLY A 99 3.51 3.11 -4.66
C GLY A 99 3.02 4.56 -4.79
N ALA A 100 3.00 5.35 -3.71
CA ALA A 100 2.66 6.76 -3.78
C ALA A 100 3.64 7.52 -4.70
N SER A 101 3.12 8.50 -5.44
CA SER A 101 3.90 9.37 -6.34
C SER A 101 4.51 10.57 -5.61
N GLY A 102 4.03 10.84 -4.39
CA GLY A 102 4.53 11.92 -3.55
C GLY A 102 3.92 11.91 -2.16
N TYR A 103 4.53 12.68 -1.27
CA TYR A 103 4.13 12.85 0.11
C TYR A 103 4.14 14.34 0.45
N LEU A 104 3.03 14.84 1.01
CA LEU A 104 2.81 16.26 1.29
C LEU A 104 2.36 16.46 2.73
N LEU A 105 2.64 17.62 3.29
CA LEU A 105 2.16 18.00 4.62
C LEU A 105 0.91 18.88 4.52
N LYS A 106 -0.08 18.65 5.37
CA LYS A 106 -1.36 19.43 5.39
C LYS A 106 -1.18 20.93 5.69
N HIS A 107 -0.02 21.32 6.22
CA HIS A 107 0.28 22.74 6.48
C HIS A 107 0.90 23.51 5.30
N LEU A 108 1.01 22.88 4.13
CA LEU A 108 1.42 23.58 2.92
C LEU A 108 0.43 24.70 2.59
N SER A 109 0.97 25.80 2.08
CA SER A 109 0.14 26.86 1.50
C SER A 109 -0.60 26.33 0.26
N ARG A 110 -1.75 26.96 -0.06
CA ARG A 110 -2.49 26.64 -1.30
C ARG A 110 -1.58 26.65 -2.53
N ALA A 111 -0.68 27.66 -2.64
CA ALA A 111 0.20 27.80 -3.79
C ALA A 111 1.21 26.63 -3.90
N GLU A 112 1.69 26.12 -2.79
CA GLU A 112 2.59 24.96 -2.75
C GLU A 112 1.87 23.67 -3.10
N LEU A 113 0.67 23.46 -2.57
CA LEU A 113 -0.18 22.33 -2.90
C LEU A 113 -0.48 22.27 -4.40
N LEU A 114 -0.92 23.37 -4.99
CA LEU A 114 -1.20 23.46 -6.42
C LEU A 114 0.05 23.21 -7.28
N ARG A 115 1.21 23.75 -6.88
CA ARG A 115 2.47 23.47 -7.57
C ARG A 115 2.82 21.98 -7.52
N SER A 116 2.64 21.33 -6.37
CA SER A 116 2.90 19.90 -6.19
C SER A 116 1.99 19.05 -7.08
N ILE A 117 0.69 19.36 -7.13
CA ILE A 117 -0.27 18.69 -8.01
C ILE A 117 0.16 18.81 -9.48
N ARG A 118 0.49 20.03 -9.95
CA ARG A 118 0.92 20.24 -11.33
C ARG A 118 2.21 19.53 -11.70
N ARG A 119 3.18 19.51 -10.79
CA ARG A 119 4.43 18.74 -10.97
C ARG A 119 4.17 17.25 -11.07
N ALA A 120 3.35 16.70 -10.18
CA ALA A 120 2.99 15.28 -10.22
C ALA A 120 2.23 14.95 -11.52
N SER A 121 1.25 15.76 -11.92
CA SER A 121 0.50 15.58 -13.17
C SER A 121 1.35 15.69 -14.44
N SER A 122 2.51 16.38 -14.37
CA SER A 122 3.49 16.42 -15.46
C SER A 122 4.47 15.22 -15.46
N GLY A 123 4.26 14.23 -14.59
CA GLY A 123 5.11 13.04 -14.47
C GLY A 123 6.37 13.24 -13.63
N GLN A 124 6.50 14.36 -12.92
CA GLN A 124 7.63 14.59 -12.01
C GLN A 124 7.37 13.91 -10.66
N SER A 125 8.27 13.04 -10.22
CA SER A 125 8.21 12.50 -8.86
C SER A 125 8.35 13.61 -7.82
N LEU A 126 7.53 13.55 -6.77
CA LEU A 126 7.64 14.40 -5.59
C LEU A 126 8.34 13.70 -4.41
N ILE A 127 8.84 12.49 -4.66
CA ILE A 127 9.65 11.74 -3.70
C ILE A 127 11.11 12.05 -4.01
N ASP A 128 11.84 12.51 -3.01
CA ASP A 128 13.27 12.77 -3.15
C ASP A 128 14.09 11.46 -3.15
N ALA A 129 15.35 11.55 -3.63
CA ALA A 129 16.23 10.39 -3.71
C ALA A 129 16.58 9.82 -2.34
N GLU A 130 16.67 10.65 -1.30
CA GLU A 130 16.98 10.24 0.06
C GLU A 130 15.82 9.45 0.68
N ALA A 131 14.57 9.91 0.50
CA ALA A 131 13.39 9.17 0.95
C ALA A 131 13.25 7.82 0.23
N THR A 132 13.55 7.78 -1.07
CA THR A 132 13.59 6.53 -1.85
C THR A 132 14.65 5.57 -1.33
N LYS A 133 15.86 6.07 -1.03
CA LYS A 133 16.94 5.27 -0.47
C LYS A 133 16.54 4.67 0.89
N ARG A 134 15.97 5.48 1.80
CA ARG A 134 15.50 5.00 3.10
C ARG A 134 14.40 3.96 2.97
N ALA A 135 13.48 4.13 2.03
CA ALA A 135 12.45 3.11 1.77
C ALA A 135 13.07 1.78 1.31
N MET A 136 14.10 1.81 0.45
CA MET A 136 14.83 0.62 0.03
C MET A 136 15.60 -0.04 1.19
N GLU A 137 16.28 0.76 2.03
CA GLU A 137 16.97 0.26 3.22
C GLU A 137 15.98 -0.38 4.19
N HIS A 138 14.81 0.22 4.39
CA HIS A 138 13.74 -0.34 5.22
C HIS A 138 13.26 -1.70 4.68
N LEU A 139 13.07 -1.85 3.36
CA LEU A 139 12.73 -3.13 2.74
C LEU A 139 13.74 -4.23 3.03
N THR A 140 15.03 -3.89 2.99
CA THR A 140 16.10 -4.87 3.27
C THR A 140 16.21 -5.22 4.76
N GLN A 141 15.69 -4.37 5.65
CA GLN A 141 15.67 -4.58 7.10
C GLN A 141 14.33 -5.18 7.59
N MET A 142 13.30 -5.27 6.72
CA MET A 142 12.04 -5.88 7.12
C MET A 142 12.25 -7.36 7.50
N PRO A 143 11.69 -7.80 8.63
CA PRO A 143 11.75 -9.20 9.01
C PRO A 143 11.23 -10.12 7.89
N GLY A 144 12.03 -11.10 7.48
CA GLY A 144 11.70 -12.00 6.36
C GLY A 144 12.01 -11.45 4.96
N SER A 145 12.71 -10.30 4.84
CA SER A 145 13.16 -9.77 3.54
C SER A 145 14.11 -10.73 2.80
N GLU A 146 14.88 -11.53 3.54
CA GLU A 146 15.78 -12.58 3.02
C GLU A 146 15.06 -13.79 2.45
N LEU A 147 13.74 -13.90 2.65
CA LEU A 147 12.95 -15.00 2.10
C LEU A 147 12.63 -14.75 0.63
N THR A 148 12.84 -15.77 -0.20
CA THR A 148 12.37 -15.78 -1.59
C THR A 148 10.83 -15.81 -1.63
N GLU A 149 10.24 -15.44 -2.76
CA GLU A 149 8.78 -15.50 -2.95
C GLU A 149 8.22 -16.89 -2.64
N ARG A 150 8.90 -17.95 -3.10
CA ARG A 150 8.51 -19.33 -2.81
C ARG A 150 8.58 -19.68 -1.33
N GLU A 151 9.56 -19.18 -0.61
CA GLU A 151 9.68 -19.38 0.83
C GLU A 151 8.60 -18.60 1.59
N ARG A 152 8.18 -17.42 1.12
CA ARG A 152 7.04 -16.69 1.67
C ARG A 152 5.72 -17.43 1.49
N GLU A 153 5.47 -18.01 0.32
CA GLU A 153 4.30 -18.86 0.07
C GLU A 153 4.27 -20.05 1.05
N VAL A 154 5.40 -20.73 1.21
CA VAL A 154 5.53 -21.85 2.16
C VAL A 154 5.30 -21.38 3.60
N LEU A 155 5.90 -20.23 3.99
CA LEU A 155 5.74 -19.66 5.33
C LEU A 155 4.27 -19.30 5.63
N ALA A 156 3.55 -18.75 4.66
CA ALA A 156 2.13 -18.46 4.78
C ALA A 156 1.30 -19.74 5.04
N LEU A 157 1.63 -20.85 4.39
CA LEU A 157 0.98 -22.15 4.65
C LEU A 157 1.38 -22.72 6.01
N VAL A 158 2.65 -22.56 6.44
CA VAL A 158 3.10 -22.92 7.79
C VAL A 158 2.31 -22.18 8.87
N ALA A 159 2.11 -20.87 8.70
CA ALA A 159 1.32 -20.04 9.62
C ALA A 159 -0.16 -20.46 9.70
N ARG A 160 -0.70 -21.01 8.61
CA ARG A 160 -2.05 -21.59 8.57
C ARG A 160 -2.14 -22.99 9.15
N GLY A 161 -1.03 -23.56 9.63
CA GLY A 161 -0.98 -24.89 10.27
C GLY A 161 -0.87 -26.08 9.30
N PHE A 162 -0.63 -25.88 8.00
CA PHE A 162 -0.51 -26.96 7.03
C PHE A 162 0.73 -27.82 7.29
N THR A 163 0.61 -29.14 7.20
CA THR A 163 1.74 -30.09 7.26
C THR A 163 2.58 -30.05 5.98
N ASN A 164 3.82 -30.58 6.00
CA ASN A 164 4.67 -30.59 4.81
C ASN A 164 4.01 -31.34 3.64
N LYS A 165 3.24 -32.39 3.89
CA LYS A 165 2.46 -33.10 2.86
C LYS A 165 1.40 -32.17 2.24
N GLN A 166 0.61 -31.48 3.06
CA GLN A 166 -0.42 -30.55 2.59
C GLN A 166 0.18 -29.35 1.84
N ILE A 167 1.36 -28.85 2.29
CA ILE A 167 2.10 -27.82 1.57
C ILE A 167 2.56 -28.33 0.21
N ALA A 168 3.09 -29.54 0.15
CA ALA A 168 3.51 -30.20 -1.08
C ALA A 168 2.36 -30.32 -2.08
N ASP A 169 1.19 -30.78 -1.62
CA ASP A 169 -0.02 -30.91 -2.43
C ASP A 169 -0.49 -29.54 -2.97
N LYS A 170 -0.53 -28.51 -2.11
CA LYS A 170 -0.99 -27.15 -2.52
C LYS A 170 -0.02 -26.46 -3.49
N LEU A 171 1.26 -26.72 -3.36
CA LEU A 171 2.31 -26.06 -4.16
C LEU A 171 2.81 -26.92 -5.32
N TYR A 172 2.22 -28.09 -5.53
CA TYR A 172 2.55 -29.05 -6.59
C TYR A 172 4.04 -29.44 -6.58
N VAL A 173 4.59 -29.72 -5.41
CA VAL A 173 5.97 -30.16 -5.19
C VAL A 173 6.03 -31.48 -4.41
N SER A 174 7.24 -32.08 -4.29
CA SER A 174 7.41 -33.25 -3.43
C SER A 174 7.37 -32.87 -1.93
N GLU A 175 6.93 -33.79 -1.04
CA GLU A 175 6.98 -33.56 0.40
C GLU A 175 8.42 -33.26 0.87
N LYS A 176 9.43 -33.89 0.24
CA LYS A 176 10.85 -33.62 0.50
C LYS A 176 11.19 -32.16 0.18
N THR A 177 10.70 -31.65 -0.94
CA THR A 177 10.90 -30.24 -1.36
C THR A 177 10.24 -29.28 -0.38
N ALA A 178 8.99 -29.55 0.03
CA ALA A 178 8.30 -28.73 1.03
C ALA A 178 9.04 -28.71 2.36
N ARG A 179 9.55 -29.87 2.82
CA ARG A 179 10.37 -29.98 4.04
C ARG A 179 11.66 -29.15 3.93
N ASN A 180 12.34 -29.20 2.79
CA ASN A 180 13.55 -28.42 2.56
C ASN A 180 13.27 -26.91 2.63
N HIS A 181 12.18 -26.44 1.99
CA HIS A 181 11.78 -25.03 2.09
C HIS A 181 11.52 -24.62 3.55
N VAL A 182 10.81 -25.43 4.33
CA VAL A 182 10.58 -25.14 5.75
C VAL A 182 11.91 -25.06 6.51
N SER A 183 12.85 -25.98 6.27
CA SER A 183 14.15 -25.95 6.93
C SER A 183 14.95 -24.71 6.57
N HIS A 184 14.99 -24.32 5.31
CA HIS A 184 15.68 -23.08 4.86
C HIS A 184 15.04 -21.82 5.44
N ILE A 185 13.69 -21.78 5.55
CA ILE A 185 13.00 -20.67 6.20
C ILE A 185 13.42 -20.54 7.66
N LEU A 186 13.44 -21.66 8.40
CA LEU A 186 13.87 -21.67 9.80
C LEU A 186 15.32 -21.19 9.94
N GLU A 187 16.22 -21.67 9.09
CA GLU A 187 17.62 -21.26 9.07
C GLU A 187 17.78 -19.77 8.80
N LYS A 188 17.13 -19.24 7.75
CA LYS A 188 17.18 -17.82 7.37
C LYS A 188 16.63 -16.90 8.46
N LEU A 189 15.53 -17.29 9.11
CA LEU A 189 14.90 -16.50 10.17
C LEU A 189 15.52 -16.74 11.56
N GLY A 190 16.52 -17.63 11.67
CA GLY A 190 17.18 -17.96 12.95
C GLY A 190 16.29 -18.70 13.94
N PHE A 191 15.24 -19.40 13.48
CA PHE A 191 14.31 -20.14 14.33
C PHE A 191 14.68 -21.62 14.45
N SER A 192 14.44 -22.17 15.64
CA SER A 192 14.66 -23.60 15.91
C SER A 192 13.39 -24.43 15.73
N ARG A 193 12.21 -23.80 15.78
CA ARG A 193 10.92 -24.49 15.78
C ARG A 193 9.98 -23.90 14.72
N ARG A 194 9.22 -24.79 14.09
CA ARG A 194 8.17 -24.43 13.14
C ARG A 194 7.11 -23.45 13.71
N SER A 195 6.77 -23.61 15.00
CA SER A 195 5.84 -22.73 15.69
C SER A 195 6.34 -21.29 15.81
N GLU A 196 7.65 -21.09 15.92
CA GLU A 196 8.27 -19.75 15.94
C GLU A 196 8.11 -19.07 14.60
N ALA A 197 8.35 -19.78 13.49
CA ALA A 197 8.12 -19.27 12.15
C ALA A 197 6.64 -18.97 11.89
N ALA A 198 5.73 -19.79 12.41
CA ALA A 198 4.29 -19.54 12.28
C ALA A 198 3.86 -18.27 13.04
N ALA A 199 4.32 -18.08 14.28
CA ALA A 199 4.05 -16.89 15.09
C ALA A 199 4.62 -15.63 14.41
N PHE A 200 5.85 -15.68 13.94
CA PHE A 200 6.51 -14.62 13.19
C PHE A 200 5.69 -14.18 11.95
N ALA A 201 5.23 -15.15 11.15
CA ALA A 201 4.46 -14.85 9.96
C ALA A 201 3.11 -14.14 10.26
N VAL A 202 2.50 -14.44 11.41
CA VAL A 202 1.27 -13.78 11.88
C VAL A 202 1.59 -12.38 12.40
N GLU A 203 2.61 -12.25 13.24
CA GLU A 203 3.03 -10.97 13.85
C GLU A 203 3.37 -9.91 12.80
N TYR A 204 4.15 -10.30 11.79
CA TYR A 204 4.57 -9.41 10.70
C TYR A 204 3.63 -9.38 9.50
N LYS A 205 2.40 -9.92 9.64
CA LYS A 205 1.36 -9.93 8.59
C LYS A 205 1.84 -10.48 7.24
N LEU A 206 2.74 -11.44 7.27
CA LEU A 206 3.26 -12.12 6.06
C LEU A 206 2.28 -13.16 5.48
N VAL A 207 1.13 -13.33 6.12
CA VAL A 207 0.06 -14.23 5.69
C VAL A 207 -1.02 -13.39 5.01
N PRO A 208 -1.34 -13.62 3.73
CA PRO A 208 -2.46 -12.96 3.09
C PRO A 208 -3.76 -13.25 3.84
N PRO A 209 -4.74 -12.32 3.86
CA PRO A 209 -6.06 -12.54 4.45
C PRO A 209 -6.65 -13.86 3.97
N ARG A 210 -7.38 -14.56 4.84
CA ARG A 210 -8.10 -15.77 4.41
C ARG A 210 -9.05 -15.38 3.28
N GLU A 211 -8.82 -15.87 2.08
CA GLU A 211 -9.89 -15.98 1.10
C GLU A 211 -11.00 -16.81 1.77
N GLN A 212 -12.17 -16.23 1.90
CA GLN A 212 -13.34 -16.99 2.32
C GLN A 212 -13.50 -18.08 1.27
N GLU A 213 -13.17 -19.32 1.62
CA GLU A 213 -13.57 -20.49 0.84
C GLU A 213 -15.08 -20.35 0.68
N LYS A 214 -15.52 -20.05 -0.56
CA LYS A 214 -16.92 -20.21 -0.92
C LYS A 214 -17.21 -21.67 -0.67
N GLU A 215 -17.97 -21.96 0.40
CA GLU A 215 -18.62 -23.25 0.58
C GLU A 215 -19.49 -23.45 -0.66
N GLU A 216 -18.98 -24.25 -1.61
CA GLU A 216 -19.82 -24.87 -2.63
C GLU A 216 -20.67 -25.90 -1.91
N ASN A 217 -21.92 -25.56 -1.72
CA ASN A 217 -23.00 -26.44 -1.30
C ASN A 217 -23.83 -26.80 -2.52
#